data_cfba712bb8e43eaef29c2abff36fd3a5
#
_entry.id   cfba712bb8e43eaef29c2abff36fd3a5
#
_cell.length_a   1.000
_cell.length_b   1.000
_cell.length_c   1.000
_cell.angle_alpha   90.00
_cell.angle_beta   90.00
_cell.angle_gamma   90.00
#
_symmetry.space_group_name_H-M   'P 1'
#
loop_
_entity.id
_entity.type
_entity.pdbx_description
1 polymer ?
#
loop_
_entity_poly.entity_id
_entity_poly.type
_entity_poly.pdbx_seq_one_letter_code
_entity_poly.pdbx_strand_id
1 'polypeptide(L)'
;MSEKILFSLEHCIKCEQTKQLLHNRDDIKIITLPHEISKWDGDQMNLIKDYLVLEDLQKTAPVLWVNGEKHLGYLRIRKWLQDNP
;
A
#
# COMPACT_ATOMS: atom_id res chain seq x y z
N MET A 1 6.13 14.05 -12.42
CA MET A 1 5.06 14.02 -11.42
C MET A 1 5.32 12.91 -10.44
N SER A 2 4.99 13.13 -9.18
CA SER A 2 5.22 12.10 -8.17
C SER A 2 4.04 11.10 -8.17
N GLU A 3 4.39 9.82 -8.17
CA GLU A 3 3.42 8.75 -8.09
C GLU A 3 3.38 8.22 -6.66
N LYS A 4 2.18 8.16 -6.10
CA LYS A 4 1.96 7.69 -4.73
C LYS A 4 0.88 6.62 -4.75
N ILE A 5 1.22 5.42 -4.29
CA ILE A 5 0.32 4.27 -4.32
C ILE A 5 0.34 3.58 -2.96
N LEU A 6 -0.85 3.36 -2.40
CA LEU A 6 -0.99 2.53 -1.22
C LEU A 6 -1.39 1.12 -1.65
N PHE A 7 -0.54 0.15 -1.38
CA PHE A 7 -0.85 -1.27 -1.59
C PHE A 7 -1.40 -1.84 -0.29
N SER A 8 -2.62 -2.36 -0.34
CA SER A 8 -3.31 -2.91 0.83
C SER A 8 -3.89 -4.27 0.51
N LEU A 9 -4.26 -5.01 1.57
CA LEU A 9 -4.88 -6.31 1.43
C LEU A 9 -6.28 -6.27 2.04
N GLU A 10 -7.17 -7.12 1.52
CA GLU A 10 -8.50 -7.32 2.12
C GLU A 10 -8.33 -7.98 3.49
N HIS A 11 -9.30 -7.77 4.38
CA HIS A 11 -9.33 -8.37 5.72
C HIS A 11 -8.09 -8.06 6.54
N CYS A 12 -7.57 -6.86 6.39
CA CYS A 12 -6.37 -6.40 7.08
C CYS A 12 -6.70 -5.18 7.92
N ILE A 13 -6.65 -5.32 9.25
CA ILE A 13 -7.01 -4.24 10.17
C ILE A 13 -6.10 -3.03 9.98
N LYS A 14 -4.79 -3.25 9.87
CA LYS A 14 -3.83 -2.15 9.68
C LYS A 14 -4.06 -1.44 8.34
N CYS A 15 -4.44 -2.19 7.31
CA CYS A 15 -4.78 -1.60 6.02
C CYS A 15 -6.00 -0.70 6.13
N GLU A 16 -7.03 -1.15 6.83
CA GLU A 16 -8.23 -0.34 7.02
C GLU A 16 -7.94 0.93 7.82
N GLN A 17 -7.14 0.83 8.88
CA GLN A 17 -6.73 2.00 9.66
C GLN A 17 -5.95 3.00 8.80
N THR A 18 -5.07 2.49 7.94
CA THR A 18 -4.29 3.33 7.04
C THR A 18 -5.18 4.03 6.02
N LYS A 19 -6.15 3.32 5.44
CA LYS A 19 -7.10 3.92 4.50
C LYS A 19 -7.88 5.07 5.13
N GLN A 20 -8.22 4.96 6.41
CA GLN A 20 -8.91 6.04 7.11
C GLN A 20 -8.05 7.30 7.21
N LEU A 21 -6.73 7.14 7.34
CA LEU A 21 -5.81 8.28 7.34
C LEU A 21 -5.76 8.98 5.98
N LEU A 22 -6.11 8.27 4.92
CA LEU A 22 -6.01 8.77 3.55
C LEU A 22 -7.31 9.31 3.00
N HIS A 23 -8.38 9.33 3.78
CA HIS A 23 -9.71 9.64 3.23
C HIS A 23 -9.80 11.07 2.66
N ASN A 24 -8.92 11.99 3.07
CA ASN A 24 -8.83 13.34 2.53
C ASN A 24 -7.69 13.53 1.53
N ARG A 25 -7.04 12.43 1.11
CA ARG A 25 -5.88 12.49 0.20
C ARG A 25 -6.25 11.93 -1.16
N ASP A 26 -6.50 12.82 -2.12
CA ASP A 26 -6.80 12.43 -3.50
C ASP A 26 -5.54 12.15 -4.32
N ASP A 27 -4.38 12.51 -3.80
CA ASP A 27 -3.10 12.35 -4.49
C ASP A 27 -2.51 10.95 -4.35
N ILE A 28 -3.11 10.10 -3.53
CA ILE A 28 -2.63 8.74 -3.28
C ILE A 28 -3.63 7.74 -3.84
N LYS A 29 -3.18 6.91 -4.79
CA LYS A 29 -3.99 5.84 -5.35
C LYS A 29 -3.99 4.66 -4.39
N ILE A 30 -5.16 4.07 -4.12
CA ILE A 30 -5.29 2.92 -3.24
C ILE A 30 -5.58 1.68 -4.08
N ILE A 31 -4.74 0.66 -3.94
CA ILE A 31 -4.91 -0.63 -4.59
C ILE A 31 -5.11 -1.67 -3.49
N THR A 32 -6.27 -2.34 -3.48
CA THR A 32 -6.58 -3.39 -2.51
C THR A 32 -6.59 -4.74 -3.20
N LEU A 33 -5.82 -5.68 -2.67
CA LEU A 33 -5.65 -7.01 -3.24
C LEU A 33 -6.28 -8.05 -2.33
N PRO A 34 -6.68 -9.23 -2.87
CA PRO A 34 -7.16 -10.32 -2.04
C PRO A 34 -6.14 -10.67 -0.96
N HIS A 35 -6.64 -11.05 0.22
CA HIS A 35 -5.77 -11.38 1.36
C HIS A 35 -4.80 -12.51 1.03
N GLU A 36 -5.26 -13.52 0.30
CA GLU A 36 -4.44 -14.66 -0.10
C GLU A 36 -3.83 -14.43 -1.48
N ILE A 37 -2.52 -14.59 -1.57
CA ILE A 37 -1.79 -14.41 -2.83
C ILE A 37 -2.29 -15.36 -3.91
N SER A 38 -2.71 -16.57 -3.53
CA SER A 38 -3.23 -17.56 -4.47
C SER A 38 -4.47 -17.10 -5.22
N LYS A 39 -5.15 -16.07 -4.71
CA LYS A 39 -6.34 -15.50 -5.34
C LYS A 39 -6.06 -14.31 -6.23
N TRP A 40 -4.82 -13.87 -6.31
CA TRP A 40 -4.44 -12.76 -7.19
C TRP A 40 -4.47 -13.24 -8.64
N ASP A 41 -5.01 -12.40 -9.53
CA ASP A 41 -4.93 -12.71 -10.97
C ASP A 41 -3.55 -12.32 -11.53
N GLY A 42 -3.33 -12.62 -12.82
CA GLY A 42 -2.04 -12.34 -13.45
C GLY A 42 -1.68 -10.87 -13.47
N ASP A 43 -2.66 -9.99 -13.67
CA ASP A 43 -2.43 -8.55 -13.72
C ASP A 43 -2.04 -8.02 -12.35
N GLN A 44 -2.71 -8.49 -11.29
CA GLN A 44 -2.38 -8.11 -9.93
C GLN A 44 -0.97 -8.55 -9.54
N MET A 45 -0.62 -9.79 -9.87
CA MET A 45 0.71 -10.31 -9.58
C MET A 45 1.79 -9.53 -10.34
N ASN A 46 1.57 -9.23 -11.62
CA ASN A 46 2.51 -8.45 -12.41
C ASN A 46 2.70 -7.05 -11.87
N LEU A 47 1.62 -6.39 -11.49
CA LEU A 47 1.67 -5.06 -10.88
C LEU A 47 2.53 -5.07 -9.61
N ILE A 48 2.32 -6.03 -8.75
CA ILE A 48 3.04 -6.12 -7.48
C ILE A 48 4.53 -6.41 -7.72
N LYS A 49 4.85 -7.25 -8.70
CA LYS A 49 6.24 -7.52 -9.07
C LYS A 49 6.93 -6.29 -9.66
N ASP A 50 6.19 -5.51 -10.48
CA ASP A 50 6.74 -4.31 -11.08
C ASP A 50 7.15 -3.27 -10.03
N TYR A 51 6.40 -3.16 -8.94
CA TYR A 51 6.71 -2.24 -7.85
C TYR A 51 7.59 -2.87 -6.77
N LEU A 52 7.96 -4.16 -6.90
CA LEU A 52 8.84 -4.86 -5.96
C LEU A 52 8.32 -4.87 -4.52
N VAL A 53 7.00 -4.97 -4.35
CA VAL A 53 6.38 -4.93 -3.02
C VAL A 53 5.81 -6.28 -2.57
N LEU A 54 6.06 -7.36 -3.30
CA LEU A 54 5.49 -8.66 -2.98
C LEU A 54 5.90 -9.14 -1.59
N GLU A 55 7.19 -9.17 -1.30
CA GLU A 55 7.69 -9.62 0.00
C GLU A 55 7.24 -8.67 1.11
N ASP A 56 7.23 -7.39 0.83
CA ASP A 56 6.84 -6.37 1.81
C ASP A 56 5.39 -6.55 2.22
N LEU A 57 4.50 -6.81 1.27
CA LEU A 57 3.08 -7.05 1.55
C LEU A 57 2.86 -8.32 2.36
N GLN A 58 3.67 -9.35 2.12
CA GLN A 58 3.56 -10.59 2.88
C GLN A 58 3.99 -10.42 4.33
N LYS A 59 4.94 -9.52 4.59
CA LYS A 59 5.50 -9.31 5.93
C LYS A 59 4.80 -8.19 6.69
N THR A 60 4.52 -7.08 6.03
CA THR A 60 4.07 -5.85 6.70
C THR A 60 3.14 -5.06 5.78
N ALA A 61 1.92 -5.51 5.64
CA ALA A 61 0.90 -4.73 4.94
C ALA A 61 0.35 -3.66 5.89
N PRO A 62 -0.06 -2.49 5.41
CA PRO A 62 0.02 -2.01 4.04
C PRO A 62 1.40 -1.43 3.69
N VAL A 63 1.61 -1.18 2.39
CA VAL A 63 2.84 -0.55 1.90
C VAL A 63 2.47 0.71 1.12
N LEU A 64 3.07 1.83 1.49
CA LEU A 64 2.94 3.07 0.72
C LEU A 64 4.19 3.22 -0.14
N TRP A 65 4.00 3.27 -1.45
CA TRP A 65 5.06 3.44 -2.42
C TRP A 65 5.02 4.88 -2.95
N VAL A 66 6.13 5.63 -2.77
CA VAL A 66 6.23 7.02 -3.20
C VAL A 66 7.52 7.19 -3.99
N ASN A 67 7.41 7.31 -5.31
CA ASN A 67 8.55 7.56 -6.20
C ASN A 67 9.73 6.60 -5.97
N GLY A 68 9.43 5.32 -5.74
CA GLY A 68 10.44 4.31 -5.51
C GLY A 68 10.79 4.07 -4.04
N GLU A 69 10.35 4.94 -3.14
CA GLU A 69 10.53 4.72 -1.71
C GLU A 69 9.34 3.95 -1.13
N LYS A 70 9.63 2.99 -0.27
CA LYS A 70 8.61 2.18 0.36
C LYS A 70 8.50 2.51 1.85
N HIS A 71 7.27 2.77 2.29
CA HIS A 71 6.97 3.01 3.70
C HIS A 71 6.12 1.83 4.17
N LEU A 72 6.67 1.02 5.06
CA LEU A 72 6.11 -0.27 5.44
C LEU A 72 5.35 -0.21 6.75
N GLY A 73 4.06 -0.54 6.69
CA GLY A 73 3.23 -0.64 7.86
C GLY A 73 2.58 0.68 8.27
N TYR A 74 1.56 0.53 9.14
CA TYR A 74 0.73 1.66 9.55
C TYR A 74 1.52 2.81 10.18
N LEU A 75 2.45 2.50 11.11
CA LEU A 75 3.15 3.55 11.85
C LEU A 75 4.07 4.38 10.95
N ARG A 76 4.79 3.72 10.03
CA ARG A 76 5.68 4.44 9.11
C ARG A 76 4.89 5.28 8.11
N ILE A 77 3.77 4.76 7.63
CA ILE A 77 2.91 5.50 6.71
C ILE A 77 2.30 6.71 7.42
N ARG A 78 1.84 6.52 8.65
CA ARG A 78 1.30 7.63 9.45
C ARG A 78 2.33 8.72 9.64
N LYS A 79 3.58 8.36 9.93
CA LYS A 79 4.65 9.34 10.07
C LYS A 79 4.90 10.09 8.77
N TRP A 80 4.94 9.37 7.66
CA TRP A 80 5.12 10.00 6.35
C TRP A 80 4.01 11.02 6.06
N LEU A 81 2.78 10.67 6.38
CA LEU A 81 1.64 11.57 6.19
C LEU A 81 1.74 12.82 7.06
N GLN A 82 2.24 12.69 8.29
CA GLN A 82 2.45 13.83 9.17
C GLN A 82 3.55 14.77 8.63
N ASP A 83 4.57 14.20 8.01
CA ASP A 83 5.68 14.97 7.44
C ASP A 83 5.36 15.54 6.05
N ASN A 84 4.32 15.02 5.40
CA ASN A 84 3.91 15.40 4.03
C ASN A 84 2.41 15.69 3.99
N PRO A 85 1.95 16.74 4.67
CA PRO A 85 0.51 17.05 4.76
C PRO A 85 -0.14 17.45 3.45
#